data_3e4cfa9c9cf2e9a3bdb2c9e21c0a506a
#
_entry.id   3e4cfa9c9cf2e9a3bdb2c9e21c0a506a
#
_cell.length_a   1.000
_cell.length_b   1.000
_cell.length_c   1.000
_cell.angle_alpha   90.00
_cell.angle_beta   90.00
_cell.angle_gamma   90.00
#
_symmetry.space_group_name_H-M   'P 1'
#
loop_
_entity.id
_entity.type
_entity.pdbx_description
1 polymer ?
#
loop_
_entity_poly.entity_id
_entity_poly.type
_entity_poly.pdbx_seq_one_letter_code
_entity_poly.pdbx_strand_id
1 'polypeptide(L)'
;MRLGPHELVPIMIGGMGVDISSSDLALEAARLGGVGHISDAMVKTVTDRRYKTKFVKAKQAAHKGSVDSEDKSAVKFNLGDLAEATRLHVEHTMTRKRGSGLVFINCMEKLTMNAPKETLKVRLAAALDAGIDGITLAAGLHLGSFALIEDHPRFRDAQLGIIVSSLRALQLFLKKNSRIGRLPDYVVIEGPLAGGHLGFGMDWAQYDLATIVAEIRAWMAQEQLDIPLIPAGGIFTGGDAVQFLQAGAAAVQ
;
A
#
# COMPACT_ATOMS: atom_id res chain seq x y z
N MET A 1 9.00 0.47 -16.62
CA MET A 1 9.04 1.39 -15.45
C MET A 1 10.32 1.19 -14.69
N ARG A 2 10.98 2.27 -14.28
CA ARG A 2 12.16 2.19 -13.43
C ARG A 2 11.82 2.57 -11.98
N LEU A 3 12.14 1.69 -11.02
CA LEU A 3 12.04 1.96 -9.58
C LEU A 3 13.37 1.60 -8.92
N GLY A 4 14.09 2.61 -8.43
CA GLY A 4 15.44 2.41 -7.93
C GLY A 4 16.34 1.71 -8.96
N PRO A 5 16.98 0.57 -8.61
CA PRO A 5 17.82 -0.19 -9.52
C PRO A 5 17.02 -1.13 -10.46
N HIS A 6 15.71 -1.25 -10.29
CA HIS A 6 14.87 -2.24 -11.00
C HIS A 6 14.29 -1.66 -12.28
N GLU A 7 14.43 -2.41 -13.37
CA GLU A 7 13.71 -2.18 -14.62
C GLU A 7 12.56 -3.16 -14.73
N LEU A 8 11.33 -2.65 -14.78
CA LEU A 8 10.10 -3.42 -14.60
C LEU A 8 9.16 -3.24 -15.78
N VAL A 9 8.35 -4.24 -16.04
CA VAL A 9 7.16 -4.10 -16.88
C VAL A 9 6.26 -3.01 -16.27
N PRO A 10 5.75 -2.03 -17.05
CA PRO A 10 5.02 -0.88 -16.52
C PRO A 10 3.58 -1.22 -16.11
N ILE A 11 3.41 -2.33 -15.40
CA ILE A 11 2.13 -2.82 -14.89
C ILE A 11 2.27 -3.15 -13.41
N MET A 12 1.37 -2.59 -12.63
CA MET A 12 1.25 -2.84 -11.21
C MET A 12 -0.13 -3.44 -10.91
N ILE A 13 -0.16 -4.55 -10.19
CA ILE A 13 -1.42 -5.12 -9.68
C ILE A 13 -1.65 -4.53 -8.30
N GLY A 14 -2.67 -3.69 -8.18
CA GLY A 14 -2.98 -2.94 -6.96
C GLY A 14 -3.38 -3.82 -5.78
N GLY A 15 -3.17 -3.29 -4.57
CA GLY A 15 -3.50 -3.97 -3.32
C GLY A 15 -4.96 -3.82 -2.96
N MET A 16 -5.71 -4.92 -2.93
CA MET A 16 -7.09 -5.00 -2.47
C MET A 16 -7.19 -5.87 -1.22
N GLY A 17 -7.97 -5.43 -0.23
CA GLY A 17 -8.31 -6.25 0.95
C GLY A 17 -9.38 -7.28 0.57
N VAL A 18 -9.84 -8.13 1.38
CA VAL A 18 -9.25 -9.05 2.34
C VAL A 18 -8.97 -10.35 1.58
N ASP A 19 -7.71 -10.75 1.42
CA ASP A 19 -7.30 -11.95 0.68
C ASP A 19 -7.68 -11.95 -0.82
N ILE A 20 -8.05 -10.79 -1.40
CA ILE A 20 -8.21 -10.60 -2.85
C ILE A 20 -6.83 -10.40 -3.47
N SER A 21 -6.03 -9.50 -2.94
CA SER A 21 -4.61 -9.39 -3.28
C SER A 21 -3.85 -10.53 -2.58
N SER A 22 -3.96 -11.71 -3.18
CA SER A 22 -3.34 -12.92 -2.66
C SER A 22 -1.85 -12.97 -3.00
N SER A 23 -1.11 -13.76 -2.22
CA SER A 23 0.29 -14.06 -2.54
C SER A 23 0.46 -14.63 -3.95
N ASP A 24 -0.47 -15.47 -4.41
CA ASP A 24 -0.36 -16.11 -5.72
C ASP A 24 -0.51 -15.09 -6.86
N LEU A 25 -1.43 -14.14 -6.73
CA LEU A 25 -1.59 -13.05 -7.71
C LEU A 25 -0.35 -12.13 -7.73
N ALA A 26 0.13 -11.74 -6.55
CA ALA A 26 1.32 -10.89 -6.44
C ALA A 26 2.58 -11.57 -7.01
N LEU A 27 2.74 -12.86 -6.75
CA LEU A 27 3.86 -13.65 -7.25
C LEU A 27 3.81 -13.82 -8.78
N GLU A 28 2.62 -13.96 -9.35
CA GLU A 28 2.48 -14.06 -10.81
C GLU A 28 2.82 -12.73 -11.49
N ALA A 29 2.37 -11.59 -10.94
CA ALA A 29 2.77 -10.28 -11.43
C ALA A 29 4.30 -10.10 -11.39
N ALA A 30 4.93 -10.48 -10.27
CA ALA A 30 6.38 -10.42 -10.12
C ALA A 30 7.12 -11.38 -11.08
N ARG A 31 6.59 -12.57 -11.29
CA ARG A 31 7.15 -13.55 -12.26
C ARG A 31 7.18 -12.97 -13.68
N LEU A 32 6.17 -12.20 -14.04
CA LEU A 32 6.05 -11.53 -15.34
C LEU A 32 6.83 -10.20 -15.44
N GLY A 33 7.58 -9.84 -14.39
CA GLY A 33 8.43 -8.64 -14.38
C GLY A 33 7.72 -7.34 -13.97
N GLY A 34 6.45 -7.41 -13.57
CA GLY A 34 5.69 -6.28 -13.04
C GLY A 34 5.78 -6.17 -11.52
N VAL A 35 4.87 -5.39 -10.94
CA VAL A 35 4.73 -5.26 -9.49
C VAL A 35 3.41 -5.88 -9.04
N GLY A 36 3.48 -6.79 -8.07
CA GLY A 36 2.29 -7.36 -7.43
C GLY A 36 2.18 -6.92 -5.97
N HIS A 37 0.97 -6.81 -5.46
CA HIS A 37 0.71 -6.47 -4.07
C HIS A 37 0.07 -7.63 -3.31
N ILE A 38 0.53 -7.82 -2.08
CA ILE A 38 -0.25 -8.47 -1.03
C ILE A 38 -0.88 -7.40 -0.14
N SER A 39 -1.87 -7.73 0.67
CA SER A 39 -2.57 -6.78 1.53
C SER A 39 -2.38 -7.10 3.01
N ASP A 40 -2.25 -6.06 3.83
CA ASP A 40 -2.22 -6.18 5.29
C ASP A 40 -3.62 -6.24 5.94
N ALA A 41 -4.66 -6.06 5.12
CA ALA A 41 -6.04 -6.09 5.58
C ALA A 41 -6.40 -7.46 6.18
N MET A 42 -6.82 -7.46 7.47
CA MET A 42 -7.18 -8.67 8.19
C MET A 42 -6.07 -9.75 8.18
N VAL A 43 -4.81 -9.35 8.21
CA VAL A 43 -3.65 -10.26 8.06
C VAL A 43 -3.69 -11.45 9.03
N LYS A 44 -4.16 -11.29 10.27
CA LYS A 44 -4.35 -12.40 11.22
C LYS A 44 -5.35 -13.45 10.71
N THR A 45 -6.43 -13.02 10.09
CA THR A 45 -7.44 -13.93 9.50
C THR A 45 -6.88 -14.63 8.28
N VAL A 46 -6.13 -13.91 7.46
CA VAL A 46 -5.47 -14.46 6.26
C VAL A 46 -4.46 -15.53 6.66
N THR A 47 -3.61 -15.25 7.65
CA THR A 47 -2.59 -16.20 8.14
C THR A 47 -3.23 -17.42 8.82
N ASP A 48 -4.29 -17.25 9.61
CA ASP A 48 -5.02 -18.37 10.20
C ASP A 48 -5.57 -19.31 9.12
N ARG A 49 -6.12 -18.74 8.05
CA ARG A 49 -6.68 -19.51 6.94
C ARG A 49 -5.59 -20.22 6.12
N ARG A 50 -4.53 -19.49 5.76
CA ARG A 50 -3.49 -19.98 4.85
C ARG A 50 -2.42 -20.82 5.52
N TYR A 51 -2.03 -20.46 6.75
CA TYR A 51 -0.86 -21.06 7.42
C TYR A 51 -1.22 -21.80 8.71
N LYS A 52 -2.53 -22.02 8.96
CA LYS A 52 -3.04 -22.79 10.12
C LYS A 52 -2.63 -22.19 11.47
N THR A 53 -2.42 -20.89 11.54
CA THR A 53 -2.21 -20.16 12.81
C THR A 53 -3.54 -20.05 13.59
N LYS A 54 -3.51 -19.45 14.78
CA LYS A 54 -4.69 -19.34 15.66
C LYS A 54 -4.83 -17.94 16.27
N PHE A 55 -4.36 -16.91 15.56
CA PHE A 55 -4.36 -15.52 16.07
C PHE A 55 -5.77 -14.98 16.34
N VAL A 56 -6.73 -15.28 15.50
CA VAL A 56 -8.13 -14.84 15.70
C VAL A 56 -8.73 -15.54 16.90
N LYS A 57 -8.50 -16.85 17.07
CA LYS A 57 -8.96 -17.61 18.23
C LYS A 57 -8.35 -17.11 19.53
N ALA A 58 -7.05 -16.81 19.52
CA ALA A 58 -6.34 -16.24 20.69
C ALA A 58 -6.93 -14.86 21.06
N LYS A 59 -7.17 -14.00 20.07
CA LYS A 59 -7.84 -12.71 20.28
C LYS A 59 -9.24 -12.86 20.88
N GLN A 60 -10.04 -13.77 20.35
CA GLN A 60 -11.40 -14.03 20.86
C GLN A 60 -11.37 -14.54 22.31
N ALA A 61 -10.43 -15.44 22.64
CA ALA A 61 -10.26 -15.94 24.00
C ALA A 61 -9.87 -14.82 24.97
N ALA A 62 -8.92 -13.95 24.57
CA ALA A 62 -8.44 -12.84 25.39
C ALA A 62 -9.54 -11.79 25.67
N HIS A 63 -10.53 -11.65 24.79
CA HIS A 63 -11.59 -10.64 24.90
C HIS A 63 -12.97 -11.23 25.15
N LYS A 64 -13.08 -12.48 25.56
CA LYS A 64 -14.37 -13.16 25.80
C LYS A 64 -15.27 -12.40 26.79
N GLY A 65 -14.69 -11.77 27.81
CA GLY A 65 -15.43 -10.97 28.80
C GLY A 65 -15.82 -9.56 28.33
N SER A 66 -15.41 -9.15 27.13
CA SER A 66 -15.69 -7.80 26.60
C SER A 66 -16.61 -7.82 25.37
N VAL A 67 -17.22 -8.96 25.06
CA VAL A 67 -18.05 -9.13 23.84
C VAL A 67 -19.25 -8.17 23.85
N ASP A 68 -19.87 -7.98 25.02
CA ASP A 68 -21.03 -7.12 25.19
C ASP A 68 -20.68 -5.71 25.71
N SER A 69 -19.40 -5.37 25.76
CA SER A 69 -18.94 -4.06 26.23
C SER A 69 -19.12 -3.00 25.13
N GLU A 70 -19.77 -1.90 25.48
CA GLU A 70 -19.82 -0.70 24.63
C GLU A 70 -18.49 0.04 24.61
N ASP A 71 -17.62 -0.20 25.58
CA ASP A 71 -16.28 0.36 25.65
C ASP A 71 -15.31 -0.33 24.68
N LYS A 72 -15.22 0.23 23.49
CA LYS A 72 -14.30 -0.27 22.44
C LYS A 72 -12.81 -0.15 22.83
N SER A 73 -12.48 0.69 23.82
CA SER A 73 -11.10 0.84 24.29
C SER A 73 -10.61 -0.36 25.10
N ALA A 74 -11.53 -1.18 25.62
CA ALA A 74 -11.23 -2.41 26.33
C ALA A 74 -10.62 -3.48 25.41
N VAL A 75 -10.91 -3.42 24.10
CA VAL A 75 -10.36 -4.38 23.12
C VAL A 75 -9.03 -3.87 22.58
N LYS A 76 -7.93 -4.38 23.15
CA LYS A 76 -6.58 -4.04 22.70
C LYS A 76 -6.08 -5.07 21.68
N PHE A 77 -5.33 -4.58 20.68
CA PHE A 77 -4.63 -5.47 19.76
C PHE A 77 -3.36 -6.01 20.40
N ASN A 78 -3.16 -7.32 20.31
CA ASN A 78 -1.86 -7.91 20.61
C ASN A 78 -0.92 -7.53 19.46
N LEU A 79 0.03 -6.64 19.73
CA LEU A 79 0.99 -6.13 18.75
C LEU A 79 1.99 -7.21 18.31
N GLY A 80 2.36 -8.14 19.22
CA GLY A 80 3.20 -9.28 18.91
C GLY A 80 2.55 -10.22 17.88
N ASP A 81 1.29 -10.60 18.12
CA ASP A 81 0.53 -11.40 17.16
C ASP A 81 0.36 -10.68 15.81
N LEU A 82 0.23 -9.36 15.83
CA LEU A 82 0.08 -8.58 14.60
C LEU A 82 1.38 -8.55 13.81
N ALA A 83 2.51 -8.34 14.49
CA ALA A 83 3.85 -8.40 13.91
C ALA A 83 4.11 -9.78 13.29
N GLU A 84 3.85 -10.83 14.06
CA GLU A 84 4.10 -12.21 13.63
C GLU A 84 3.21 -12.60 12.43
N ALA A 85 1.93 -12.25 12.45
CA ALA A 85 1.04 -12.50 11.31
C ALA A 85 1.52 -11.78 10.05
N THR A 86 1.96 -10.52 10.18
CA THR A 86 2.48 -9.74 9.05
C THR A 86 3.79 -10.36 8.53
N ARG A 87 4.71 -10.69 9.44
CA ARG A 87 5.98 -11.34 9.11
C ARG A 87 5.76 -12.66 8.35
N LEU A 88 4.94 -13.56 8.89
CA LEU A 88 4.61 -14.83 8.25
C LEU A 88 4.01 -14.65 6.86
N HIS A 89 3.08 -13.70 6.70
CA HIS A 89 2.45 -13.46 5.41
C HIS A 89 3.45 -12.98 4.35
N VAL A 90 4.35 -12.08 4.73
CA VAL A 90 5.42 -11.58 3.87
C VAL A 90 6.45 -12.68 3.55
N GLU A 91 7.00 -13.35 4.56
CA GLU A 91 8.02 -14.39 4.37
C GLU A 91 7.54 -15.53 3.48
N HIS A 92 6.33 -16.05 3.74
CA HIS A 92 5.73 -17.08 2.89
C HIS A 92 5.53 -16.62 1.44
N THR A 93 5.33 -15.34 1.22
CA THR A 93 5.24 -14.80 -0.13
C THR A 93 6.64 -14.66 -0.73
N MET A 94 7.55 -14.00 -0.04
CA MET A 94 8.88 -13.69 -0.57
C MET A 94 9.74 -14.93 -0.84
N THR A 95 9.65 -15.98 -0.02
CA THR A 95 10.36 -17.26 -0.26
C THR A 95 9.93 -17.96 -1.55
N ARG A 96 8.73 -17.68 -2.05
CA ARG A 96 8.18 -18.23 -3.30
C ARG A 96 8.40 -17.32 -4.50
N LYS A 97 8.92 -16.11 -4.31
CA LYS A 97 9.12 -15.14 -5.38
C LYS A 97 10.05 -15.68 -6.46
N ARG A 98 9.66 -15.49 -7.73
CA ARG A 98 10.42 -15.83 -8.93
C ARG A 98 10.32 -14.67 -9.92
N GLY A 99 11.29 -14.60 -10.84
CA GLY A 99 11.33 -13.54 -11.85
C GLY A 99 11.97 -12.24 -11.34
N SER A 100 11.96 -11.22 -12.19
CA SER A 100 12.63 -9.94 -11.96
C SER A 100 11.71 -8.86 -11.37
N GLY A 101 10.42 -9.12 -11.29
CA GLY A 101 9.44 -8.18 -10.75
C GLY A 101 9.51 -8.05 -9.23
N LEU A 102 8.69 -7.16 -8.68
CA LEU A 102 8.66 -6.85 -7.25
C LEU A 102 7.35 -7.26 -6.60
N VAL A 103 7.42 -7.58 -5.31
CA VAL A 103 6.27 -7.83 -4.47
C VAL A 103 6.21 -6.77 -3.39
N PHE A 104 5.11 -6.02 -3.35
CA PHE A 104 4.85 -4.99 -2.36
C PHE A 104 3.74 -5.43 -1.40
N ILE A 105 3.66 -4.77 -0.26
CA ILE A 105 2.52 -4.89 0.64
C ILE A 105 1.73 -3.58 0.67
N ASN A 106 0.42 -3.68 0.47
CA ASN A 106 -0.50 -2.56 0.60
C ASN A 106 -0.89 -2.40 2.06
N CYS A 107 -0.44 -1.31 2.69
CA CYS A 107 -0.68 -1.03 4.10
C CYS A 107 -1.70 0.10 4.28
N MET A 108 -2.80 -0.22 4.95
CA MET A 108 -3.88 0.74 5.22
C MET A 108 -3.57 1.57 6.46
N GLU A 109 -3.85 2.89 6.41
CA GLU A 109 -3.55 3.81 7.52
C GLU A 109 -4.30 3.42 8.80
N LYS A 110 -5.60 3.24 8.70
CA LYS A 110 -6.49 3.01 9.83
C LYS A 110 -7.25 1.69 9.71
N LEU A 111 -6.58 0.58 10.02
CA LEU A 111 -7.23 -0.74 10.08
C LEU A 111 -7.87 -1.04 11.42
N THR A 112 -7.53 -0.29 12.45
CA THR A 112 -7.96 -0.56 13.82
C THR A 112 -8.56 0.69 14.43
N MET A 113 -9.63 0.54 15.19
CA MET A 113 -10.24 1.66 15.91
C MET A 113 -9.39 2.10 17.10
N ASN A 114 -8.68 1.15 17.73
CA ASN A 114 -7.82 1.38 18.87
C ASN A 114 -6.35 1.34 18.45
N ALA A 115 -5.55 2.28 18.95
CA ALA A 115 -4.12 2.38 18.70
C ALA A 115 -3.74 2.28 17.20
N PRO A 116 -4.36 3.07 16.29
CA PRO A 116 -4.15 2.92 14.84
C PRO A 116 -2.69 3.19 14.43
N LYS A 117 -1.99 4.11 15.08
CA LYS A 117 -0.58 4.43 14.78
C LYS A 117 0.36 3.31 15.22
N GLU A 118 0.17 2.76 16.41
CA GLU A 118 0.97 1.67 16.96
C GLU A 118 0.81 0.41 16.12
N THR A 119 -0.43 0.09 15.75
CA THR A 119 -0.70 -1.07 14.88
C THR A 119 -0.16 -0.87 13.47
N LEU A 120 -0.19 0.35 12.93
CA LEU A 120 0.43 0.66 11.64
C LEU A 120 1.95 0.53 11.73
N LYS A 121 2.59 1.13 12.75
CA LYS A 121 4.04 1.02 12.96
C LYS A 121 4.50 -0.43 12.97
N VAL A 122 3.80 -1.26 13.72
CA VAL A 122 4.12 -2.70 13.84
C VAL A 122 4.01 -3.42 12.50
N ARG A 123 2.96 -3.16 11.72
CA ARG A 123 2.78 -3.79 10.39
C ARG A 123 3.86 -3.35 9.41
N LEU A 124 4.18 -2.06 9.38
CA LEU A 124 5.23 -1.52 8.51
C LEU A 124 6.60 -2.11 8.85
N ALA A 125 6.97 -2.10 10.15
CA ALA A 125 8.25 -2.65 10.60
C ALA A 125 8.35 -4.15 10.31
N ALA A 126 7.33 -4.94 10.67
CA ALA A 126 7.32 -6.38 10.43
C ALA A 126 7.39 -6.74 8.95
N ALA A 127 6.78 -5.96 8.06
CA ALA A 127 6.88 -6.17 6.62
C ALA A 127 8.31 -5.89 6.11
N LEU A 128 8.95 -4.84 6.60
CA LEU A 128 10.33 -4.51 6.26
C LEU A 128 11.31 -5.57 6.79
N ASP A 129 11.15 -6.01 8.06
CA ASP A 129 11.96 -7.07 8.66
C ASP A 129 11.85 -8.39 7.89
N ALA A 130 10.65 -8.71 7.41
CA ALA A 130 10.37 -9.92 6.63
C ALA A 130 10.87 -9.86 5.17
N GLY A 131 11.48 -8.78 4.76
CA GLY A 131 12.15 -8.68 3.47
C GLY A 131 11.26 -8.32 2.29
N ILE A 132 10.11 -7.67 2.52
CA ILE A 132 9.27 -7.15 1.40
C ILE A 132 10.08 -6.21 0.50
N ASP A 133 9.83 -6.20 -0.80
CA ASP A 133 10.52 -5.31 -1.75
C ASP A 133 10.04 -3.85 -1.58
N GLY A 134 8.79 -3.64 -1.21
CA GLY A 134 8.25 -2.31 -0.98
C GLY A 134 6.91 -2.28 -0.27
N ILE A 135 6.49 -1.07 0.08
CA ILE A 135 5.22 -0.80 0.77
C ILE A 135 4.47 0.29 0.02
N THR A 136 3.18 0.04 -0.28
CA THR A 136 2.25 1.07 -0.74
C THR A 136 1.37 1.50 0.42
N LEU A 137 1.43 2.78 0.76
CA LEU A 137 0.61 3.38 1.81
C LEU A 137 -0.76 3.77 1.23
N ALA A 138 -1.82 3.10 1.68
CA ALA A 138 -3.17 3.16 1.11
C ALA A 138 -4.26 3.44 2.15
N ALA A 139 -5.48 3.71 1.68
CA ALA A 139 -6.66 3.94 2.51
C ALA A 139 -6.43 4.99 3.61
N GLY A 140 -5.92 6.13 3.20
CA GLY A 140 -5.63 7.29 4.05
C GLY A 140 -4.52 8.15 3.46
N LEU A 141 -4.34 9.35 3.99
CA LEU A 141 -3.33 10.28 3.46
C LEU A 141 -1.92 10.04 4.01
N HIS A 142 -1.77 9.19 5.02
CA HIS A 142 -0.49 8.74 5.57
C HIS A 142 0.51 9.86 5.95
N LEU A 143 0.01 11.01 6.40
CA LEU A 143 0.82 12.22 6.66
C LEU A 143 1.96 12.02 7.66
N GLY A 144 1.91 10.98 8.49
CA GLY A 144 2.94 10.69 9.49
C GLY A 144 3.54 9.29 9.39
N SER A 145 3.24 8.54 8.33
CA SER A 145 3.61 7.11 8.28
C SER A 145 5.10 6.89 8.05
N PHE A 146 5.78 7.76 7.30
CA PHE A 146 7.23 7.69 7.13
C PHE A 146 7.97 7.86 8.47
N ALA A 147 7.50 8.78 9.31
CA ALA A 147 8.08 8.99 10.64
C ALA A 147 7.94 7.77 11.59
N LEU A 148 7.01 6.85 11.31
CA LEU A 148 6.88 5.64 12.11
C LEU A 148 8.01 4.64 11.89
N ILE A 149 8.69 4.73 10.75
CA ILE A 149 9.71 3.77 10.30
C ILE A 149 11.01 4.45 9.84
N GLU A 150 11.20 5.75 10.08
CA GLU A 150 12.39 6.49 9.62
C GLU A 150 13.69 5.92 10.20
N ASP A 151 13.65 5.35 11.40
CA ASP A 151 14.80 4.70 12.07
C ASP A 151 15.01 3.24 11.64
N HIS A 152 14.12 2.68 10.82
CA HIS A 152 14.23 1.29 10.40
C HIS A 152 15.39 1.09 9.42
N PRO A 153 16.26 0.06 9.59
CA PRO A 153 17.44 -0.13 8.73
C PRO A 153 17.12 -0.18 7.24
N ARG A 154 15.98 -0.79 6.86
CA ARG A 154 15.53 -0.88 5.46
C ARG A 154 14.72 0.32 4.99
N PHE A 155 14.57 1.37 5.81
CA PHE A 155 13.79 2.55 5.42
C PHE A 155 14.29 3.19 4.12
N ARG A 156 15.60 3.18 3.87
CA ARG A 156 16.20 3.78 2.67
C ARG A 156 16.25 2.84 1.46
N ASP A 157 16.16 1.52 1.67
CA ASP A 157 16.37 0.52 0.63
C ASP A 157 15.05 0.00 0.03
N ALA A 158 14.00 -0.16 0.87
CA ALA A 158 12.69 -0.60 0.41
C ALA A 158 11.98 0.48 -0.41
N GLN A 159 11.23 0.08 -1.44
CA GLN A 159 10.42 1.00 -2.23
C GLN A 159 9.19 1.45 -1.43
N LEU A 160 9.01 2.74 -1.22
CA LEU A 160 7.89 3.30 -0.47
C LEU A 160 7.04 4.19 -1.38
N GLY A 161 5.82 3.77 -1.62
CA GLY A 161 4.85 4.50 -2.42
C GLY A 161 3.65 4.97 -1.62
N ILE A 162 2.95 5.95 -2.16
CA ILE A 162 1.72 6.50 -1.60
C ILE A 162 0.61 6.48 -2.64
N ILE A 163 -0.63 6.48 -2.17
CA ILE A 163 -1.81 6.66 -3.02
C ILE A 163 -2.40 8.05 -2.73
N VAL A 164 -2.67 8.80 -3.79
CA VAL A 164 -3.34 10.10 -3.72
C VAL A 164 -4.44 10.19 -4.79
N SER A 165 -5.49 10.95 -4.52
CA SER A 165 -6.59 11.20 -5.46
C SER A 165 -6.65 12.66 -5.94
N SER A 166 -5.68 13.49 -5.58
CA SER A 166 -5.62 14.90 -5.99
C SER A 166 -4.23 15.49 -5.81
N LEU A 167 -3.95 16.57 -6.53
CA LEU A 167 -2.74 17.37 -6.35
C LEU A 167 -2.60 17.86 -4.89
N ARG A 168 -3.69 18.34 -4.28
CA ARG A 168 -3.69 18.80 -2.89
C ARG A 168 -3.23 17.72 -1.91
N ALA A 169 -3.66 16.47 -2.12
CA ALA A 169 -3.25 15.34 -1.29
C ALA A 169 -1.74 15.10 -1.39
N LEU A 170 -1.18 15.12 -2.59
CA LEU A 170 0.27 14.99 -2.81
C LEU A 170 1.04 16.13 -2.14
N GLN A 171 0.63 17.37 -2.34
CA GLN A 171 1.27 18.55 -1.73
C GLN A 171 1.27 18.47 -0.20
N LEU A 172 0.14 18.06 0.41
CA LEU A 172 0.05 17.88 1.86
C LEU A 172 0.99 16.78 2.36
N PHE A 173 1.06 15.66 1.65
CA PHE A 173 1.99 14.58 2.00
C PHE A 173 3.44 15.05 1.96
N LEU A 174 3.87 15.65 0.85
CA LEU A 174 5.25 16.12 0.67
C LEU A 174 5.63 17.18 1.71
N LYS A 175 4.74 18.15 1.96
CA LYS A 175 4.94 19.18 2.99
C LYS A 175 5.11 18.58 4.39
N LYS A 176 4.30 17.59 4.75
CA LYS A 176 4.36 16.97 6.09
C LYS A 176 5.59 16.09 6.28
N ASN A 177 6.07 15.47 5.20
CA ASN A 177 7.23 14.58 5.25
C ASN A 177 8.55 15.28 4.88
N SER A 178 8.55 16.59 4.60
CA SER A 178 9.75 17.34 4.22
C SER A 178 10.90 17.22 5.24
N ARG A 179 10.59 17.11 6.54
CA ARG A 179 11.59 16.99 7.61
C ARG A 179 12.30 15.63 7.63
N ILE A 180 11.70 14.59 7.04
CA ILE A 180 12.25 13.24 7.00
C ILE A 180 13.33 13.13 5.91
N GLY A 181 13.34 14.09 4.96
CA GLY A 181 14.33 14.14 3.89
C GLY A 181 14.26 12.92 2.94
N ARG A 182 13.05 12.32 2.80
CA ARG A 182 12.78 11.26 1.84
C ARG A 182 11.49 11.54 1.08
N LEU A 183 11.58 11.53 -0.25
CA LEU A 183 10.42 11.50 -1.13
C LEU A 183 9.86 10.07 -1.25
N PRO A 184 8.59 9.90 -1.62
CA PRO A 184 8.10 8.58 -2.03
C PRO A 184 8.81 8.15 -3.33
N ASP A 185 9.07 6.86 -3.47
CA ASP A 185 9.72 6.29 -4.65
C ASP A 185 8.77 6.23 -5.85
N TYR A 186 7.47 6.28 -5.62
CA TYR A 186 6.42 6.38 -6.63
C TYR A 186 5.11 6.91 -6.00
N VAL A 187 4.25 7.43 -6.84
CA VAL A 187 2.90 7.91 -6.46
C VAL A 187 1.85 7.21 -7.32
N VAL A 188 0.96 6.49 -6.68
CA VAL A 188 -0.25 5.98 -7.34
C VAL A 188 -1.30 7.09 -7.32
N ILE A 189 -1.83 7.42 -8.49
CA ILE A 189 -2.91 8.41 -8.64
C ILE A 189 -4.21 7.66 -8.83
N GLU A 190 -5.02 7.63 -7.79
CA GLU A 190 -6.28 6.92 -7.78
C GLU A 190 -7.39 7.77 -8.39
N GLY A 191 -8.00 7.26 -9.46
CA GLY A 191 -9.14 7.88 -10.12
C GLY A 191 -10.49 7.45 -9.53
N PRO A 192 -11.60 8.08 -9.95
CA PRO A 192 -12.92 7.81 -9.40
C PRO A 192 -13.47 6.41 -9.74
N LEU A 193 -12.89 5.74 -10.74
CA LEU A 193 -13.25 4.37 -11.13
C LEU A 193 -12.36 3.29 -10.51
N ALA A 194 -11.50 3.66 -9.56
CA ALA A 194 -10.73 2.69 -8.80
C ALA A 194 -11.62 1.93 -7.80
N GLY A 195 -11.16 0.76 -7.39
CA GLY A 195 -11.85 -0.05 -6.37
C GLY A 195 -11.36 0.27 -4.96
N GLY A 196 -12.18 -0.05 -3.95
CA GLY A 196 -11.81 0.05 -2.53
C GLY A 196 -12.19 1.38 -1.89
N HIS A 197 -11.31 1.91 -1.03
CA HIS A 197 -11.53 3.17 -0.33
C HIS A 197 -11.10 4.35 -1.20
N LEU A 198 -12.06 5.04 -1.78
CA LEU A 198 -11.80 6.17 -2.67
C LEU A 198 -11.59 7.49 -1.91
N GLY A 199 -10.71 8.33 -2.43
CA GLY A 199 -10.49 9.71 -1.95
C GLY A 199 -11.50 10.73 -2.47
N PHE A 200 -12.66 10.28 -2.98
CA PHE A 200 -13.71 11.11 -3.57
C PHE A 200 -14.98 11.08 -2.73
N GLY A 201 -15.74 12.18 -2.76
CA GLY A 201 -17.06 12.28 -2.15
C GLY A 201 -18.18 11.77 -3.07
N MET A 202 -19.41 12.18 -2.76
CA MET A 202 -20.60 11.83 -3.57
C MET A 202 -20.57 12.44 -4.98
N ASP A 203 -19.69 13.39 -5.21
CA ASP A 203 -19.44 14.09 -6.47
C ASP A 203 -18.38 13.40 -7.34
N TRP A 204 -18.02 12.16 -7.05
CA TRP A 204 -16.95 11.39 -7.70
C TRP A 204 -17.04 11.40 -9.24
N ALA A 205 -18.26 11.44 -9.79
CA ALA A 205 -18.48 11.43 -11.24
C ALA A 205 -18.02 12.72 -11.96
N GLN A 206 -17.68 13.77 -11.21
CA GLN A 206 -17.14 15.01 -11.77
C GLN A 206 -15.63 14.96 -12.00
N TYR A 207 -14.97 13.92 -11.51
CA TYR A 207 -13.53 13.76 -11.61
C TYR A 207 -13.14 12.80 -12.72
N ASP A 208 -12.01 13.08 -13.34
CA ASP A 208 -11.42 12.27 -14.40
C ASP A 208 -9.94 11.98 -14.10
N LEU A 209 -9.55 10.71 -14.21
CA LEU A 209 -8.19 10.28 -13.89
C LEU A 209 -7.14 10.98 -14.75
N ALA A 210 -7.38 11.14 -16.06
CA ALA A 210 -6.41 11.75 -16.95
C ALA A 210 -6.17 13.23 -16.60
N THR A 211 -7.23 13.94 -16.22
CA THR A 211 -7.15 15.33 -15.75
C THR A 211 -6.34 15.44 -14.44
N ILE A 212 -6.59 14.56 -13.47
CA ILE A 212 -5.83 14.54 -12.19
C ILE A 212 -4.34 14.25 -12.43
N VAL A 213 -4.04 13.30 -13.31
CA VAL A 213 -2.66 12.95 -13.68
C VAL A 213 -1.96 14.14 -14.35
N ALA A 214 -2.64 14.82 -15.29
CA ALA A 214 -2.10 15.98 -15.98
C ALA A 214 -1.79 17.14 -15.01
N GLU A 215 -2.71 17.42 -14.06
CA GLU A 215 -2.55 18.46 -13.04
C GLU A 215 -1.34 18.17 -12.14
N ILE A 216 -1.25 16.95 -11.60
CA ILE A 216 -0.14 16.54 -10.74
C ILE A 216 1.19 16.62 -11.50
N ARG A 217 1.22 16.13 -12.74
CA ARG A 217 2.43 16.14 -13.56
C ARG A 217 2.91 17.55 -13.89
N ALA A 218 1.99 18.45 -14.23
CA ALA A 218 2.31 19.85 -14.52
C ALA A 218 2.91 20.54 -13.30
N TRP A 219 2.30 20.34 -12.13
CA TRP A 219 2.82 20.88 -10.87
C TRP A 219 4.21 20.30 -10.51
N MET A 220 4.39 18.97 -10.63
CA MET A 220 5.68 18.35 -10.36
C MET A 220 6.80 18.88 -11.26
N ALA A 221 6.50 19.16 -12.53
CA ALA A 221 7.45 19.77 -13.45
C ALA A 221 7.86 21.18 -13.01
N GLN A 222 6.93 21.99 -12.48
CA GLN A 222 7.22 23.32 -11.93
C GLN A 222 8.09 23.24 -10.67
N GLU A 223 7.85 22.24 -9.81
CA GLU A 223 8.62 22.01 -8.58
C GLU A 223 9.91 21.21 -8.81
N GLN A 224 10.24 20.85 -10.05
CA GLN A 224 11.39 20.03 -10.43
C GLN A 224 11.44 18.67 -9.69
N LEU A 225 10.26 18.08 -9.47
CA LEU A 225 10.12 16.76 -8.84
C LEU A 225 10.06 15.68 -9.92
N ASP A 226 10.91 14.66 -9.76
CA ASP A 226 10.93 13.47 -10.63
C ASP A 226 10.54 12.23 -9.82
N ILE A 227 9.23 12.06 -9.61
CA ILE A 227 8.68 10.90 -8.92
C ILE A 227 7.79 10.13 -9.92
N PRO A 228 8.01 8.82 -10.12
CA PRO A 228 7.19 7.98 -10.98
C PRO A 228 5.70 8.06 -10.62
N LEU A 229 4.85 8.43 -11.59
CA LEU A 229 3.39 8.50 -11.44
C LEU A 229 2.75 7.25 -12.04
N ILE A 230 1.81 6.67 -11.30
CA ILE A 230 1.12 5.43 -11.65
C ILE A 230 -0.39 5.66 -11.57
N PRO A 231 -1.05 6.00 -12.68
CA PRO A 231 -2.51 6.08 -12.74
C PRO A 231 -3.18 4.75 -12.38
N ALA A 232 -4.26 4.83 -11.62
CA ALA A 232 -5.01 3.68 -11.13
C ALA A 232 -6.52 3.90 -11.23
N GLY A 233 -7.23 2.86 -11.68
CA GLY A 233 -8.69 2.85 -11.77
C GLY A 233 -9.24 3.20 -13.15
N GLY A 234 -10.19 2.39 -13.62
CA GLY A 234 -10.80 2.55 -14.94
C GLY A 234 -9.93 2.13 -16.12
N ILE A 235 -8.80 1.48 -15.88
CA ILE A 235 -7.89 0.98 -16.90
C ILE A 235 -8.25 -0.50 -17.16
N PHE A 236 -9.07 -0.73 -18.19
CA PHE A 236 -9.65 -2.05 -18.47
C PHE A 236 -8.98 -2.77 -19.64
N THR A 237 -8.31 -2.04 -20.50
CA THR A 237 -7.70 -2.58 -21.73
C THR A 237 -6.24 -2.17 -21.86
N GLY A 238 -5.50 -2.90 -22.71
CA GLY A 238 -4.15 -2.49 -23.10
C GLY A 238 -4.11 -1.14 -23.79
N GLY A 239 -5.19 -0.76 -24.49
CA GLY A 239 -5.34 0.55 -25.10
C GLY A 239 -5.37 1.68 -24.06
N ASP A 240 -6.14 1.51 -22.99
CA ASP A 240 -6.19 2.47 -21.89
C ASP A 240 -4.80 2.62 -21.23
N ALA A 241 -4.13 1.49 -21.00
CA ALA A 241 -2.78 1.49 -20.44
C ALA A 241 -1.78 2.27 -21.30
N VAL A 242 -1.80 2.02 -22.62
CA VAL A 242 -0.92 2.70 -23.58
C VAL A 242 -1.15 4.20 -23.61
N GLN A 243 -2.41 4.68 -23.52
CA GLN A 243 -2.71 6.11 -23.46
C GLN A 243 -2.04 6.78 -22.26
N PHE A 244 -2.12 6.21 -21.06
CA PHE A 244 -1.47 6.77 -19.89
C PHE A 244 0.06 6.72 -19.99
N LEU A 245 0.63 5.64 -20.52
CA LEU A 245 2.08 5.53 -20.72
C LEU A 245 2.57 6.57 -21.74
N GLN A 246 1.86 6.80 -22.83
CA GLN A 246 2.16 7.86 -23.82
C GLN A 246 2.00 9.27 -23.23
N ALA A 247 1.06 9.46 -22.30
CA ALA A 247 0.93 10.69 -21.53
C ALA A 247 2.04 10.88 -20.49
N GLY A 248 2.98 9.93 -20.36
CA GLY A 248 4.17 9.99 -19.51
C GLY A 248 3.99 9.42 -18.11
N ALA A 249 2.99 8.57 -17.89
CA ALA A 249 2.94 7.73 -16.70
C ALA A 249 4.09 6.72 -16.71
N ALA A 250 4.64 6.42 -15.53
CA ALA A 250 5.72 5.45 -15.40
C ALA A 250 5.21 4.00 -15.52
N ALA A 251 4.01 3.76 -15.04
CA ALA A 251 3.27 2.49 -15.13
C ALA A 251 1.77 2.78 -14.99
N VAL A 252 0.95 1.71 -15.04
CA VAL A 252 -0.50 1.74 -14.73
C VAL A 252 -0.84 0.69 -13.69
N GLN A 253 -1.94 0.95 -12.93
CA GLN A 253 -2.45 0.04 -11.93
C GLN A 253 -3.94 -0.27 -12.13
#